data_4caff2cc92bfdd721bdd90e446c9c36b
#
_entry.id   4caff2cc92bfdd721bdd90e446c9c36b
#
_cell.length_a   1.000
_cell.length_b   1.000
_cell.length_c   1.000
_cell.angle_alpha   90.00
_cell.angle_beta   90.00
_cell.angle_gamma   90.00
#
_symmetry.space_group_name_H-M   'P 1'
#
loop_
_entity.id
_entity.type
_entity.pdbx_description
1 polymer ?
#
loop_
_entity_poly.entity_id
_entity_poly.type
_entity_poly.pdbx_seq_one_letter_code
_entity_poly.pdbx_strand_id
1 'polypeptide(L)'
;MNLQTRLVRHPLPIAALLIVSVVSSVRSENLARVVSGDWSMWGGTIGRNMVNTTTGVSIEFEPAEDPAEATGLLWTAKLGSQTYGNPVVASGKVFVGTNNGARYRPKHEGDRGCVLAFDEKTGTFLWQLTREKLKQGRVNDWPEQGICSTPSAEGDRMWVVTNRCELVCVDTEGFYDGENDGAYQEEVDSEKEDADVVWVLDMIEELGVFPHNLATSSPVVYGDTVFIVTSNGVDEAHLEVPSPRAPSFLAVNKNTGEIVWEDTSPSLDSLSPEPFNNILHGQWSSPAIGIVNGRAQVYMPGGDGWLYALDARTGEPIWKFDLNPKDSKWELGGRGTRNAIISTPVFVDNSVLLAVGQDPEHGEGVGHLYRIDATKKGDVSPIATDGQPNPNSGQIWHAGGVDEDGSITGQKGEYRFRRTISTVAVHDGLVYAPDLTGYLHCLDFKTGKRYWEHDTLAAVWGSPMVVDGKVMLGDEDGDLVILAAGKEEKVLAEKLFNSSIYSTPTIANGVLFVTDRSQLYAFKTQ
;
A
#
# COMPACT_ATOMS: atom_id res chain seq x y z
N MET A 1 -17.51 -50.19 -83.17
CA MET A 1 -17.41 -48.86 -83.73
C MET A 1 -16.63 -48.03 -82.73
N ASN A 2 -15.36 -47.82 -83.06
CA ASN A 2 -14.38 -47.14 -82.21
C ASN A 2 -14.50 -45.63 -82.38
N LEU A 3 -14.45 -44.90 -81.27
CA LEU A 3 -14.09 -43.47 -81.31
C LEU A 3 -13.15 -43.20 -80.12
N GLN A 4 -11.88 -43.05 -80.48
CA GLN A 4 -10.84 -42.49 -79.57
C GLN A 4 -11.05 -41.01 -79.45
N THR A 5 -11.01 -40.49 -78.21
CA THR A 5 -10.89 -39.08 -77.94
C THR A 5 -9.59 -38.82 -77.19
N ARG A 6 -8.76 -37.98 -77.78
CA ARG A 6 -7.46 -37.54 -77.30
C ARG A 6 -7.59 -36.65 -76.05
N LEU A 7 -6.86 -36.94 -74.98
CA LEU A 7 -6.64 -36.10 -73.86
C LEU A 7 -5.56 -35.03 -74.14
N VAL A 8 -5.95 -33.75 -74.13
CA VAL A 8 -5.04 -32.63 -74.16
C VAL A 8 -4.68 -32.31 -72.71
N ARG A 9 -3.39 -32.43 -72.41
CA ARG A 9 -2.85 -32.00 -71.10
C ARG A 9 -2.54 -30.51 -71.14
N HIS A 10 -3.23 -29.68 -70.26
CA HIS A 10 -2.80 -28.33 -69.92
C HIS A 10 -2.02 -28.36 -68.63
N PRO A 11 -0.89 -27.64 -68.52
CA PRO A 11 -0.17 -27.50 -67.25
C PRO A 11 -0.92 -26.58 -66.29
N LEU A 12 -1.15 -27.06 -65.08
CA LEU A 12 -1.66 -26.24 -63.95
C LEU A 12 -0.52 -25.36 -63.42
N PRO A 13 -0.77 -24.09 -63.14
CA PRO A 13 0.19 -23.22 -62.48
C PRO A 13 0.32 -23.59 -61.00
N ILE A 14 1.55 -23.72 -60.52
CA ILE A 14 1.91 -23.88 -59.11
C ILE A 14 1.57 -22.58 -58.42
N ALA A 15 0.48 -22.55 -57.64
CA ALA A 15 0.18 -21.47 -56.73
C ALA A 15 1.11 -21.60 -55.52
N ALA A 16 2.09 -20.71 -55.42
CA ALA A 16 2.90 -20.54 -54.24
C ALA A 16 2.00 -20.00 -53.09
N LEU A 17 1.77 -20.84 -52.06
CA LEU A 17 1.09 -20.46 -50.84
C LEU A 17 2.05 -19.59 -50.01
N LEU A 18 1.91 -18.29 -50.10
CA LEU A 18 2.54 -17.34 -49.16
C LEU A 18 1.86 -17.52 -47.80
N ILE A 19 2.52 -18.22 -46.89
CA ILE A 19 2.19 -18.22 -45.48
C ILE A 19 2.59 -16.83 -44.95
N VAL A 20 1.62 -15.92 -44.89
CA VAL A 20 1.77 -14.68 -44.14
C VAL A 20 1.66 -15.07 -42.66
N SER A 21 2.82 -15.24 -42.01
CA SER A 21 2.88 -15.27 -40.55
C SER A 21 2.47 -13.88 -40.01
N VAL A 22 1.23 -13.78 -39.58
CA VAL A 22 0.78 -12.66 -38.76
C VAL A 22 1.51 -12.83 -37.44
N VAL A 23 2.65 -12.16 -37.31
CA VAL A 23 3.26 -11.88 -36.02
C VAL A 23 2.33 -10.89 -35.36
N SER A 24 1.44 -11.40 -34.52
CA SER A 24 0.73 -10.58 -33.55
C SER A 24 1.80 -9.91 -32.69
N SER A 25 2.13 -8.65 -33.00
CA SER A 25 2.83 -7.80 -32.06
C SER A 25 1.90 -7.68 -30.86
N VAL A 26 2.16 -8.47 -29.80
CA VAL A 26 1.68 -8.16 -28.48
C VAL A 26 2.21 -6.76 -28.23
N ARG A 27 1.31 -5.78 -28.32
CA ARG A 27 1.60 -4.43 -27.82
C ARG A 27 2.02 -4.65 -26.38
N SER A 28 3.27 -4.33 -26.07
CA SER A 28 3.69 -4.11 -24.70
C SER A 28 2.72 -3.09 -24.15
N GLU A 29 1.79 -3.53 -23.29
CA GLU A 29 0.96 -2.63 -22.52
C GLU A 29 1.90 -1.60 -21.91
N ASN A 30 1.54 -0.34 -22.04
CA ASN A 30 2.26 0.78 -21.47
C ASN A 30 2.39 0.57 -19.97
N LEU A 31 3.49 -0.03 -19.54
CA LEU A 31 3.95 0.14 -18.17
C LEU A 31 4.12 1.64 -18.00
N ALA A 32 3.45 2.21 -17.04
CA ALA A 32 3.56 3.62 -16.70
C ALA A 32 5.04 4.01 -16.79
N ARG A 33 5.31 5.04 -17.56
CA ARG A 33 6.68 5.51 -17.79
C ARG A 33 7.10 6.22 -16.51
N VAL A 34 7.57 5.43 -15.51
CA VAL A 34 8.22 5.98 -14.33
C VAL A 34 9.37 6.82 -14.84
N VAL A 35 9.30 8.12 -14.60
CA VAL A 35 10.43 9.01 -14.88
C VAL A 35 11.54 8.51 -13.98
N SER A 36 12.70 8.21 -14.56
CA SER A 36 13.85 7.64 -13.85
C SER A 36 14.19 8.54 -12.66
N GLY A 37 14.08 7.99 -11.45
CA GLY A 37 14.35 8.70 -10.20
C GLY A 37 13.13 9.05 -9.35
N ASP A 38 11.93 9.11 -9.91
CA ASP A 38 10.70 9.38 -9.18
C ASP A 38 10.31 8.22 -8.23
N TRP A 39 9.54 8.55 -7.17
CA TRP A 39 8.92 7.61 -6.25
C TRP A 39 7.42 7.88 -6.22
N SER A 40 6.73 7.41 -7.25
CA SER A 40 5.40 7.90 -7.61
C SER A 40 4.24 7.19 -6.90
N MET A 41 4.51 6.22 -6.02
CA MET A 41 3.49 5.50 -5.24
C MET A 41 4.10 4.86 -4.00
N TRP A 42 3.26 4.41 -3.08
CA TRP A 42 3.65 3.58 -1.94
C TRP A 42 4.49 2.38 -2.39
N GLY A 43 5.68 2.20 -1.81
CA GLY A 43 6.62 1.14 -2.19
C GLY A 43 7.28 1.31 -3.55
N GLY A 44 7.09 2.45 -4.24
CA GLY A 44 7.75 2.83 -5.50
C GLY A 44 7.39 1.95 -6.71
N THR A 45 6.78 0.79 -6.50
CA THR A 45 6.40 -0.16 -7.55
C THR A 45 5.05 -0.80 -7.25
N ILE A 46 4.42 -1.39 -8.25
CA ILE A 46 3.14 -2.10 -8.10
C ILE A 46 3.24 -3.30 -7.14
N GLY A 47 4.43 -3.90 -6.98
CA GLY A 47 4.70 -4.98 -6.01
C GLY A 47 4.92 -4.50 -4.58
N ARG A 48 4.93 -3.19 -4.32
CA ARG A 48 5.04 -2.56 -2.99
C ARG A 48 6.33 -2.87 -2.21
N ASN A 49 7.36 -3.35 -2.88
CA ASN A 49 8.63 -3.64 -2.22
C ASN A 49 9.39 -2.34 -1.90
N MET A 50 9.63 -2.09 -0.62
CA MET A 50 10.27 -0.86 -0.11
C MET A 50 11.77 -0.82 -0.41
N VAL A 51 12.13 -0.97 -1.67
CA VAL A 51 13.52 -0.97 -2.16
C VAL A 51 13.70 0.06 -3.26
N ASN A 52 14.63 0.98 -3.05
CA ASN A 52 15.04 1.97 -4.04
C ASN A 52 16.38 1.57 -4.66
N THR A 53 16.53 1.74 -5.96
CA THR A 53 17.73 1.34 -6.72
C THR A 53 18.77 2.43 -6.86
N THR A 54 18.56 3.62 -6.30
CA THR A 54 19.52 4.72 -6.27
C THR A 54 20.82 4.28 -5.60
N THR A 55 21.95 4.67 -6.13
CA THR A 55 23.28 4.38 -5.58
C THR A 55 24.01 5.66 -5.21
N GLY A 56 25.04 5.55 -4.34
CA GLY A 56 25.80 6.70 -3.87
C GLY A 56 25.05 7.55 -2.84
N VAL A 57 24.12 6.94 -2.10
CA VAL A 57 23.31 7.63 -1.10
C VAL A 57 24.14 7.95 0.14
N SER A 58 24.43 9.24 0.34
CA SER A 58 25.08 9.76 1.56
C SER A 58 24.10 9.78 2.73
N ILE A 59 24.62 9.53 3.93
CA ILE A 59 23.94 9.71 5.21
C ILE A 59 24.56 10.82 6.06
N GLU A 60 25.40 11.65 5.41
CA GLU A 60 26.06 12.81 6.03
C GLU A 60 25.10 14.01 6.06
N PHE A 61 24.07 13.91 6.86
CA PHE A 61 23.12 15.00 7.14
C PHE A 61 22.77 14.99 8.63
N GLU A 62 22.37 16.16 9.17
CA GLU A 62 21.89 16.29 10.55
C GLU A 62 20.63 17.15 10.56
N PRO A 63 19.49 16.61 11.00
CA PRO A 63 18.31 17.41 11.33
C PRO A 63 18.63 18.37 12.48
N ALA A 64 17.92 19.49 12.57
CA ALA A 64 18.00 20.40 13.69
C ALA A 64 16.64 21.07 13.92
N GLU A 65 16.37 21.52 15.16
CA GLU A 65 15.15 22.25 15.50
C GLU A 65 15.05 23.57 14.70
N ASP A 66 16.16 24.30 14.61
CA ASP A 66 16.28 25.42 13.67
C ASP A 66 16.80 24.87 12.32
N PRO A 67 16.02 24.97 11.24
CA PRO A 67 16.46 24.54 9.91
C PRO A 67 17.77 25.18 9.43
N ALA A 68 18.13 26.36 9.95
CA ALA A 68 19.38 27.05 9.61
C ALA A 68 20.62 26.36 10.20
N GLU A 69 20.46 25.53 11.23
CA GLU A 69 21.53 24.75 11.88
C GLU A 69 21.64 23.34 11.31
N ALA A 70 20.64 22.89 10.52
CA ALA A 70 20.63 21.56 9.91
C ALA A 70 21.71 21.43 8.85
N THR A 71 22.37 20.27 8.79
CA THR A 71 23.38 19.96 7.78
C THR A 71 22.77 19.12 6.67
N GLY A 72 23.09 19.44 5.40
CA GLY A 72 22.60 18.70 4.22
C GLY A 72 21.13 18.98 3.88
N LEU A 73 20.44 19.81 4.65
CA LEU A 73 19.07 20.22 4.38
C LEU A 73 19.00 21.09 3.14
N LEU A 74 18.14 20.74 2.19
CA LEU A 74 17.82 21.55 1.01
C LEU A 74 16.69 22.54 1.31
N TRP A 75 15.63 22.01 1.90
CA TRP A 75 14.46 22.77 2.32
C TRP A 75 13.61 21.97 3.31
N THR A 76 12.70 22.66 3.99
CA THR A 76 11.65 22.06 4.80
C THR A 76 10.31 22.74 4.53
N ALA A 77 9.22 22.01 4.69
CA ALA A 77 7.86 22.53 4.53
C ALA A 77 6.98 22.06 5.68
N LYS A 78 6.08 22.94 6.14
CA LYS A 78 5.11 22.60 7.19
C LYS A 78 4.06 21.64 6.67
N LEU A 79 3.72 20.65 7.46
CA LEU A 79 2.59 19.74 7.25
C LEU A 79 1.48 20.03 8.27
N GLY A 80 0.50 19.15 8.37
CA GLY A 80 -0.54 19.23 9.39
C GLY A 80 0.00 19.00 10.81
N SER A 81 -0.91 18.87 11.77
CA SER A 81 -0.56 18.54 13.16
C SER A 81 -0.24 17.06 13.36
N GLN A 82 -0.71 16.22 12.43
CA GLN A 82 -0.46 14.78 12.35
C GLN A 82 -0.26 14.38 10.88
N THR A 83 0.77 13.60 10.60
CA THR A 83 1.07 13.14 9.23
C THR A 83 1.42 11.66 9.25
N TYR A 84 0.57 10.85 8.61
CA TYR A 84 0.78 9.43 8.38
C TYR A 84 1.04 9.12 6.90
N GLY A 85 0.62 10.03 6.01
CA GLY A 85 0.86 9.92 4.56
C GLY A 85 2.35 9.96 4.23
N ASN A 86 2.78 9.08 3.34
CA ASN A 86 4.17 9.06 2.90
C ASN A 86 4.37 10.04 1.75
N PRO A 87 5.54 10.69 1.64
CA PRO A 87 5.83 11.55 0.51
C PRO A 87 5.90 10.74 -0.79
N VAL A 88 5.21 11.23 -1.80
CA VAL A 88 5.27 10.76 -3.19
C VAL A 88 5.94 11.82 -4.03
N VAL A 89 6.89 11.42 -4.84
CA VAL A 89 7.64 12.34 -5.71
C VAL A 89 7.36 11.95 -7.15
N ALA A 90 6.75 12.86 -7.89
CA ALA A 90 6.43 12.67 -9.29
C ALA A 90 6.34 14.01 -10.03
N SER A 91 6.80 14.03 -11.27
CA SER A 91 6.65 15.20 -12.18
C SER A 91 7.18 16.52 -11.58
N GLY A 92 8.26 16.44 -10.79
CA GLY A 92 8.88 17.61 -10.15
C GLY A 92 8.13 18.17 -8.94
N LYS A 93 7.22 17.38 -8.36
CA LYS A 93 6.42 17.74 -7.18
C LYS A 93 6.51 16.68 -6.10
N VAL A 94 6.27 17.10 -4.86
CA VAL A 94 6.13 16.23 -3.70
C VAL A 94 4.71 16.33 -3.16
N PHE A 95 4.03 15.19 -3.05
CA PHE A 95 2.66 15.12 -2.54
C PHE A 95 2.64 14.40 -1.19
N VAL A 96 1.93 14.95 -0.21
CA VAL A 96 1.81 14.37 1.13
C VAL A 96 0.37 14.50 1.63
N GLY A 97 -0.21 13.36 2.05
CA GLY A 97 -1.49 13.32 2.76
C GLY A 97 -1.30 13.70 4.23
N THR A 98 -2.14 14.60 4.75
CA THR A 98 -2.09 15.12 6.12
C THR A 98 -3.41 15.81 6.49
N ASN A 99 -3.44 16.59 7.56
CA ASN A 99 -4.54 17.50 7.89
C ASN A 99 -4.18 18.97 7.59
N ASN A 100 -5.15 19.89 7.75
CA ASN A 100 -4.95 21.31 7.43
C ASN A 100 -4.25 22.16 8.54
N GLY A 101 -3.54 21.53 9.47
CA GLY A 101 -2.86 22.22 10.58
C GLY A 101 -1.81 23.25 10.14
N ALA A 102 -1.19 23.07 8.96
CA ALA A 102 -0.24 24.05 8.38
C ALA A 102 -0.90 25.36 7.94
N ARG A 103 -2.20 25.35 7.69
CA ARG A 103 -3.00 26.52 7.29
C ARG A 103 -2.51 27.24 6.03
N TYR A 104 -2.05 26.52 5.02
CA TYR A 104 -1.70 27.11 3.72
C TYR A 104 -2.91 27.80 3.08
N ARG A 105 -4.11 27.28 3.32
CA ARG A 105 -5.38 27.90 2.90
C ARG A 105 -6.17 28.37 4.13
N PRO A 106 -5.97 29.61 4.64
CA PRO A 106 -6.58 30.09 5.89
C PRO A 106 -8.10 30.13 5.88
N LYS A 107 -8.73 30.16 4.70
CA LYS A 107 -10.18 30.10 4.53
C LYS A 107 -10.82 28.79 5.02
N HIS A 108 -10.04 27.70 5.09
CA HIS A 108 -10.51 26.42 5.59
C HIS A 108 -10.27 26.32 7.11
N GLU A 109 -11.27 26.67 7.87
CA GLU A 109 -11.25 26.57 9.32
C GLU A 109 -11.65 25.17 9.81
N GLY A 110 -11.22 24.83 11.04
CA GLY A 110 -11.50 23.54 11.67
C GLY A 110 -10.63 22.40 11.17
N ASP A 111 -10.91 21.19 11.63
CA ASP A 111 -10.20 19.95 11.22
C ASP A 111 -10.65 19.52 9.83
N ARG A 112 -9.69 19.26 8.94
CA ARG A 112 -9.92 18.83 7.56
C ARG A 112 -8.82 17.89 7.09
N GLY A 113 -9.16 16.98 6.18
CA GLY A 113 -8.15 16.22 5.45
C GLY A 113 -7.56 17.02 4.30
N CYS A 114 -6.25 16.89 4.08
CA CYS A 114 -5.55 17.54 3.00
C CYS A 114 -4.56 16.61 2.30
N VAL A 115 -4.38 16.80 0.99
CA VAL A 115 -3.14 16.48 0.29
C VAL A 115 -2.46 17.80 -0.05
N LEU A 116 -1.20 17.93 0.34
CA LEU A 116 -0.37 19.09 0.05
C LEU A 116 0.58 18.78 -1.10
N ALA A 117 0.70 19.70 -2.05
CA ALA A 117 1.66 19.63 -3.15
C ALA A 117 2.74 20.71 -2.99
N PHE A 118 4.00 20.30 -3.14
CA PHE A 118 5.16 21.16 -3.07
C PHE A 118 6.01 21.03 -4.32
N ASP A 119 6.69 22.10 -4.72
CA ASP A 119 7.75 22.04 -5.71
C ASP A 119 8.91 21.19 -5.16
N GLU A 120 9.34 20.18 -5.89
CA GLU A 120 10.34 19.21 -5.44
C GLU A 120 11.69 19.85 -5.11
N LYS A 121 12.10 20.88 -5.86
CA LYS A 121 13.43 21.49 -5.72
C LYS A 121 13.50 22.51 -4.60
N THR A 122 12.40 23.21 -4.34
CA THR A 122 12.39 24.38 -3.46
C THR A 122 11.56 24.21 -2.20
N GLY A 123 10.69 23.19 -2.14
CA GLY A 123 9.72 23.02 -1.05
C GLY A 123 8.60 24.07 -1.05
N THR A 124 8.52 24.89 -2.11
CA THR A 124 7.46 25.90 -2.21
C THR A 124 6.10 25.21 -2.31
N PHE A 125 5.16 25.62 -1.44
CA PHE A 125 3.78 25.16 -1.51
C PHE A 125 3.16 25.57 -2.84
N LEU A 126 2.51 24.62 -3.51
CA LEU A 126 1.85 24.83 -4.80
C LEU A 126 0.32 24.88 -4.62
N TRP A 127 -0.27 23.79 -4.18
CA TRP A 127 -1.72 23.69 -3.98
C TRP A 127 -2.06 22.63 -2.91
N GLN A 128 -3.32 22.64 -2.46
CA GLN A 128 -3.86 21.59 -1.60
C GLN A 128 -5.23 21.11 -2.07
N LEU A 129 -5.43 19.80 -1.98
CA LEU A 129 -6.75 19.18 -1.93
C LEU A 129 -7.27 19.32 -0.50
N THR A 130 -8.48 19.85 -0.32
CA THR A 130 -9.10 19.99 1.02
C THR A 130 -10.39 19.20 1.07
N ARG A 131 -10.57 18.41 2.12
CA ARG A 131 -11.79 17.65 2.39
C ARG A 131 -12.31 17.88 3.80
N GLU A 132 -13.61 18.16 3.91
CA GLU A 132 -14.27 18.32 5.21
C GLU A 132 -14.29 17.01 6.00
N LYS A 133 -14.43 17.10 7.31
CA LYS A 133 -14.67 15.91 8.15
C LYS A 133 -16.07 15.35 7.89
N LEU A 134 -16.19 14.03 8.00
CA LEU A 134 -17.49 13.37 7.93
C LEU A 134 -18.38 13.76 9.12
N LYS A 135 -19.67 14.00 8.86
CA LYS A 135 -20.64 14.41 9.87
C LYS A 135 -20.96 13.33 10.89
N GLN A 136 -20.71 12.07 10.54
CA GLN A 136 -20.89 10.89 11.40
C GLN A 136 -19.92 10.86 12.58
N GLY A 137 -18.87 11.69 12.54
CA GLY A 137 -17.92 11.83 13.62
C GLY A 137 -16.82 10.78 13.60
N ARG A 138 -16.17 10.56 14.75
CA ARG A 138 -14.91 9.81 14.87
C ARG A 138 -14.99 8.36 14.39
N VAL A 139 -16.14 7.74 14.47
CA VAL A 139 -16.30 6.33 14.03
C VAL A 139 -16.02 6.14 12.54
N ASN A 140 -16.24 7.18 11.73
CA ASN A 140 -16.00 7.11 10.29
C ASN A 140 -14.81 7.98 9.84
N ASP A 141 -14.42 8.99 10.65
CA ASP A 141 -13.38 9.95 10.31
C ASP A 141 -12.72 10.49 11.59
N TRP A 142 -11.66 9.83 12.03
CA TRP A 142 -11.00 10.14 13.30
C TRP A 142 -10.46 11.57 13.33
N PRO A 143 -10.66 12.31 14.45
CA PRO A 143 -10.23 13.69 14.57
C PRO A 143 -8.73 13.87 14.33
N GLU A 144 -8.37 14.95 13.63
CA GLU A 144 -7.01 15.42 13.37
C GLU A 144 -6.10 14.48 12.56
N GLN A 145 -6.59 13.32 12.10
CA GLN A 145 -5.77 12.40 11.29
C GLN A 145 -5.61 12.90 9.84
N GLY A 146 -6.62 13.53 9.28
CA GLY A 146 -6.61 14.00 7.92
C GLY A 146 -6.60 12.87 6.88
N ILE A 147 -5.89 13.06 5.76
CA ILE A 147 -5.70 12.05 4.72
C ILE A 147 -4.45 11.24 5.03
N CYS A 148 -4.63 9.98 5.44
CA CYS A 148 -3.52 9.05 5.75
C CYS A 148 -3.07 8.22 4.55
N SER A 149 -3.89 8.14 3.49
CA SER A 149 -3.55 7.46 2.25
C SER A 149 -2.33 8.09 1.58
N THR A 150 -1.42 7.26 1.08
CA THR A 150 -0.31 7.70 0.24
C THR A 150 -0.80 7.75 -1.20
N PRO A 151 -0.70 8.90 -1.90
CA PRO A 151 -1.14 9.01 -3.28
C PRO A 151 -0.40 8.08 -4.23
N SER A 152 -0.98 7.83 -5.40
CA SER A 152 -0.31 7.24 -6.56
C SER A 152 -0.38 8.22 -7.72
N ALA A 153 0.74 8.56 -8.36
CA ALA A 153 0.82 9.53 -9.44
C ALA A 153 1.37 8.91 -10.72
N GLU A 154 0.79 9.27 -11.85
CA GLU A 154 1.22 8.86 -13.19
C GLU A 154 0.95 9.97 -14.20
N GLY A 155 2.00 10.53 -14.79
CA GLY A 155 1.90 11.65 -15.72
C GLY A 155 1.38 12.91 -15.03
N ASP A 156 0.25 13.41 -15.52
CA ASP A 156 -0.46 14.57 -15.00
C ASP A 156 -1.61 14.23 -14.03
N ARG A 157 -1.73 12.98 -13.63
CA ARG A 157 -2.83 12.50 -12.74
C ARG A 157 -2.30 11.89 -11.47
N MET A 158 -3.04 12.10 -10.39
CA MET A 158 -2.81 11.53 -9.06
C MET A 158 -4.11 10.96 -8.50
N TRP A 159 -4.05 9.79 -7.87
CA TRP A 159 -5.19 9.15 -7.22
C TRP A 159 -4.92 9.01 -5.72
N VAL A 160 -5.94 9.30 -4.91
CA VAL A 160 -5.84 9.24 -3.45
C VAL A 160 -7.18 8.84 -2.84
N VAL A 161 -7.15 8.07 -1.75
CA VAL A 161 -8.33 7.85 -0.91
C VAL A 161 -8.37 8.93 0.17
N THR A 162 -9.46 9.66 0.26
CA THR A 162 -9.62 10.78 1.20
C THR A 162 -10.16 10.32 2.55
N ASN A 163 -10.05 11.19 3.57
CA ASN A 163 -10.67 10.97 4.88
C ASN A 163 -12.20 10.80 4.80
N ARG A 164 -12.84 11.24 3.71
CA ARG A 164 -14.28 11.09 3.46
C ARG A 164 -14.65 9.74 2.85
N CYS A 165 -13.71 8.80 2.76
CA CYS A 165 -13.92 7.54 2.05
C CYS A 165 -14.27 7.73 0.56
N GLU A 166 -13.62 8.69 -0.08
CA GLU A 166 -13.70 8.95 -1.51
C GLU A 166 -12.43 8.48 -2.20
N LEU A 167 -12.52 7.85 -3.37
CA LEU A 167 -11.38 7.74 -4.29
C LEU A 167 -11.45 8.94 -5.24
N VAL A 168 -10.39 9.74 -5.26
CA VAL A 168 -10.34 11.00 -6.02
C VAL A 168 -9.19 10.94 -7.01
N CYS A 169 -9.45 11.35 -8.24
CA CYS A 169 -8.42 11.68 -9.24
C CYS A 169 -8.24 13.19 -9.26
N VAL A 170 -6.99 13.63 -9.20
CA VAL A 170 -6.59 15.04 -9.16
C VAL A 170 -5.61 15.29 -10.29
N ASP A 171 -5.69 16.45 -10.95
CA ASP A 171 -4.63 16.96 -11.80
C ASP A 171 -3.41 17.37 -10.97
N THR A 172 -2.21 16.93 -11.35
CA THR A 172 -1.00 17.21 -10.58
C THR A 172 -0.55 18.67 -10.65
N GLU A 173 -1.00 19.44 -11.64
CA GLU A 173 -0.76 20.88 -11.72
C GLU A 173 -1.74 21.67 -10.84
N GLY A 174 -2.93 21.11 -10.49
CA GLY A 174 -4.01 21.83 -9.86
C GLY A 174 -4.45 23.02 -10.71
N PHE A 175 -5.12 24.01 -10.17
CA PHE A 175 -5.48 25.23 -10.90
C PHE A 175 -4.30 26.17 -11.24
N TYR A 176 -3.06 25.67 -11.13
CA TYR A 176 -1.87 26.47 -11.44
C TYR A 176 -1.72 26.80 -12.91
N ASP A 177 -2.20 25.93 -13.80
CA ASP A 177 -2.23 26.13 -15.25
C ASP A 177 -3.43 26.94 -15.74
N GLY A 178 -4.45 27.12 -14.89
CA GLY A 178 -5.66 27.88 -15.18
C GLY A 178 -6.71 27.12 -15.96
N GLU A 179 -6.56 25.79 -16.08
CA GLU A 179 -7.54 24.88 -16.64
C GLU A 179 -8.37 24.24 -15.51
N ASN A 180 -9.52 23.66 -15.82
CA ASN A 180 -10.35 22.84 -14.93
C ASN A 180 -10.63 21.55 -15.68
N ASP A 181 -9.90 20.51 -15.29
CA ASP A 181 -9.82 19.27 -16.01
C ASP A 181 -10.93 18.26 -15.62
N GLY A 182 -11.28 17.42 -16.58
CA GLY A 182 -12.13 16.27 -16.34
C GLY A 182 -13.63 16.57 -16.28
N ALA A 183 -14.37 15.62 -15.72
CA ALA A 183 -15.82 15.65 -15.66
C ALA A 183 -16.37 16.32 -14.39
N TYR A 184 -15.57 16.40 -13.34
CA TYR A 184 -15.95 17.04 -12.08
C TYR A 184 -15.80 18.56 -12.23
N GLN A 185 -16.87 19.30 -12.03
CA GLN A 185 -16.94 20.76 -12.20
C GLN A 185 -17.64 21.41 -10.98
N GLU A 186 -17.64 20.70 -9.86
CA GLU A 186 -18.35 21.10 -8.64
C GLU A 186 -17.40 21.57 -7.53
N GLU A 187 -16.16 21.96 -7.88
CA GLU A 187 -15.22 22.50 -6.92
C GLU A 187 -15.78 23.76 -6.27
N VAL A 188 -15.83 23.75 -4.95
CA VAL A 188 -16.20 24.93 -4.15
C VAL A 188 -15.10 26.00 -4.22
N ASP A 189 -13.86 25.54 -4.36
CA ASP A 189 -12.67 26.36 -4.40
C ASP A 189 -11.87 26.05 -5.67
N SER A 190 -11.56 27.07 -6.46
CA SER A 190 -10.83 26.98 -7.72
C SER A 190 -9.78 28.10 -7.86
N GLU A 191 -9.19 28.50 -6.75
CA GLU A 191 -8.06 29.43 -6.77
C GLU A 191 -6.78 28.65 -7.11
N LYS A 192 -5.75 29.37 -7.51
CA LYS A 192 -4.48 28.81 -7.96
C LYS A 192 -3.85 27.79 -6.97
N GLU A 193 -4.06 27.99 -5.68
CA GLU A 193 -3.54 27.14 -4.61
C GLU A 193 -4.53 26.03 -4.20
N ASP A 194 -5.59 25.82 -4.95
CA ASP A 194 -6.51 24.70 -4.75
C ASP A 194 -6.24 23.58 -5.76
N ALA A 195 -6.57 22.35 -5.40
CA ALA A 195 -6.43 21.21 -6.28
C ALA A 195 -7.54 21.19 -7.33
N ASP A 196 -7.21 20.83 -8.55
CA ASP A 196 -8.15 20.53 -9.62
C ASP A 196 -8.54 19.05 -9.59
N VAL A 197 -9.83 18.77 -9.40
CA VAL A 197 -10.39 17.42 -9.24
C VAL A 197 -10.98 16.93 -10.54
N VAL A 198 -10.39 15.88 -11.10
CA VAL A 198 -10.81 15.30 -12.40
C VAL A 198 -12.09 14.47 -12.27
N TRP A 199 -12.17 13.64 -11.23
CA TRP A 199 -13.36 12.87 -10.87
C TRP A 199 -13.31 12.41 -9.41
N VAL A 200 -14.49 12.07 -8.86
CA VAL A 200 -14.67 11.56 -7.49
C VAL A 200 -15.57 10.32 -7.55
N LEU A 201 -15.19 9.27 -6.79
CA LEU A 201 -16.05 8.15 -6.44
C LEU A 201 -16.30 8.19 -4.94
N ASP A 202 -17.50 8.59 -4.52
CA ASP A 202 -17.92 8.60 -3.10
C ASP A 202 -18.38 7.19 -2.70
N MET A 203 -17.52 6.46 -2.01
CA MET A 203 -17.80 5.07 -1.64
C MET A 203 -18.88 4.93 -0.57
N ILE A 204 -19.15 5.97 0.21
CA ILE A 204 -20.25 5.97 1.19
C ILE A 204 -21.59 6.13 0.45
N GLU A 205 -21.73 7.16 -0.35
CA GLU A 205 -23.00 7.50 -1.00
C GLU A 205 -23.33 6.52 -2.14
N GLU A 206 -22.33 6.10 -2.93
CA GLU A 206 -22.55 5.26 -4.09
C GLU A 206 -22.57 3.76 -3.78
N LEU A 207 -21.77 3.30 -2.79
CA LEU A 207 -21.58 1.88 -2.50
C LEU A 207 -22.07 1.47 -1.11
N GLY A 208 -22.47 2.43 -0.29
CA GLY A 208 -22.92 2.18 1.08
C GLY A 208 -21.81 1.72 2.03
N VAL A 209 -20.54 2.03 1.73
CA VAL A 209 -19.40 1.71 2.61
C VAL A 209 -19.55 2.41 3.96
N PHE A 210 -19.24 1.69 5.02
CA PHE A 210 -19.15 2.24 6.38
C PHE A 210 -17.68 2.15 6.85
N PRO A 211 -16.88 3.22 6.61
CA PRO A 211 -15.48 3.19 7.01
C PRO A 211 -15.37 3.21 8.54
N HIS A 212 -14.51 2.37 9.11
CA HIS A 212 -14.23 2.40 10.54
C HIS A 212 -13.01 3.27 10.82
N ASN A 213 -13.19 4.30 11.64
CA ASN A 213 -12.21 5.30 12.04
C ASN A 213 -11.61 6.12 10.88
N LEU A 214 -11.12 5.47 9.83
CA LEU A 214 -10.38 6.09 8.73
C LEU A 214 -10.59 5.30 7.42
N ALA A 215 -10.48 6.01 6.30
CA ALA A 215 -10.23 5.42 5.00
C ALA A 215 -8.78 5.72 4.59
N THR A 216 -7.93 4.69 4.48
CA THR A 216 -6.47 4.86 4.42
C THR A 216 -5.78 4.13 3.28
N SER A 217 -6.52 3.36 2.48
CA SER A 217 -5.92 2.56 1.41
C SER A 217 -5.11 3.41 0.45
N SER A 218 -3.85 3.06 0.26
CA SER A 218 -2.97 3.71 -0.73
C SER A 218 -3.19 3.06 -2.10
N PRO A 219 -3.70 3.79 -3.10
CA PRO A 219 -4.05 3.24 -4.40
C PRO A 219 -2.85 2.61 -5.11
N VAL A 220 -3.06 1.52 -5.86
CA VAL A 220 -2.10 1.02 -6.84
C VAL A 220 -2.69 1.09 -8.23
N VAL A 221 -1.92 1.64 -9.17
CA VAL A 221 -2.33 1.78 -10.58
C VAL A 221 -1.62 0.73 -11.43
N TYR A 222 -2.41 0.02 -12.24
CA TYR A 222 -1.88 -0.89 -13.24
C TYR A 222 -2.73 -0.87 -14.52
N GLY A 223 -2.10 -0.58 -15.65
CA GLY A 223 -2.81 -0.35 -16.90
C GLY A 223 -3.78 0.83 -16.78
N ASP A 224 -5.05 0.62 -17.10
CA ASP A 224 -6.10 1.64 -16.99
C ASP A 224 -6.92 1.52 -15.68
N THR A 225 -6.40 0.83 -14.67
CA THR A 225 -7.16 0.50 -13.47
C THR A 225 -6.43 0.93 -12.19
N VAL A 226 -7.20 1.53 -11.27
CA VAL A 226 -6.82 1.81 -9.89
C VAL A 226 -7.43 0.76 -8.98
N PHE A 227 -6.65 0.20 -8.06
CA PHE A 227 -7.12 -0.78 -7.08
C PHE A 227 -6.99 -0.21 -5.67
N ILE A 228 -8.03 -0.41 -4.86
CA ILE A 228 -8.09 0.03 -3.46
C ILE A 228 -8.83 -0.97 -2.58
N VAL A 229 -8.64 -0.83 -1.26
CA VAL A 229 -9.49 -1.37 -0.20
C VAL A 229 -10.40 -0.23 0.28
N THR A 230 -11.70 -0.49 0.48
CA THR A 230 -12.69 0.56 0.73
C THR A 230 -12.70 1.08 2.17
N SER A 231 -12.06 0.37 3.10
CA SER A 231 -12.12 0.61 4.56
C SER A 231 -13.47 0.29 5.21
N ASN A 232 -14.39 -0.43 4.51
CA ASN A 232 -15.63 -0.92 5.12
C ASN A 232 -15.30 -1.70 6.41
N GLY A 233 -15.98 -1.39 7.52
CA GLY A 233 -15.58 -1.90 8.83
C GLY A 233 -16.73 -2.09 9.80
N VAL A 234 -16.39 -2.16 11.08
CA VAL A 234 -17.34 -2.37 12.19
C VAL A 234 -17.89 -1.03 12.71
N ASP A 235 -18.95 -1.11 13.52
CA ASP A 235 -19.51 0.04 14.23
C ASP A 235 -18.57 0.55 15.35
N GLU A 236 -18.89 1.68 15.98
CA GLU A 236 -18.07 2.26 17.06
C GLU A 236 -17.95 1.33 18.29
N ALA A 237 -18.95 0.50 18.53
CA ALA A 237 -18.95 -0.43 19.65
C ALA A 237 -18.20 -1.74 19.33
N HIS A 238 -17.76 -1.94 18.09
CA HIS A 238 -17.14 -3.17 17.56
C HIS A 238 -18.04 -4.41 17.73
N LEU A 239 -19.35 -4.23 17.59
CA LEU A 239 -20.32 -5.31 17.80
C LEU A 239 -20.91 -5.87 16.51
N GLU A 240 -20.93 -5.08 15.46
CA GLU A 240 -21.49 -5.46 14.16
C GLU A 240 -20.82 -4.77 13.00
N VAL A 241 -20.98 -5.30 11.80
CA VAL A 241 -20.60 -4.68 10.53
C VAL A 241 -21.83 -3.99 9.96
N PRO A 242 -21.96 -2.64 10.03
CA PRO A 242 -23.18 -1.92 9.62
C PRO A 242 -23.54 -2.12 8.15
N SER A 243 -22.53 -2.27 7.29
CA SER A 243 -22.68 -2.42 5.84
C SER A 243 -22.04 -3.73 5.33
N PRO A 244 -22.57 -4.90 5.71
CA PRO A 244 -21.90 -6.18 5.40
C PRO A 244 -21.97 -6.57 3.91
N ARG A 245 -22.75 -5.87 3.11
CA ARG A 245 -22.87 -6.09 1.66
C ARG A 245 -22.12 -5.05 0.82
N ALA A 246 -21.60 -4.01 1.45
CA ALA A 246 -20.75 -3.06 0.76
C ALA A 246 -19.44 -3.73 0.34
N PRO A 247 -18.87 -3.38 -0.81
CA PRO A 247 -17.63 -3.97 -1.28
C PRO A 247 -16.47 -3.62 -0.34
N SER A 248 -15.57 -4.59 -0.16
CA SER A 248 -14.31 -4.40 0.54
C SER A 248 -13.18 -4.03 -0.43
N PHE A 249 -13.25 -4.52 -1.67
CA PHE A 249 -12.23 -4.34 -2.69
C PHE A 249 -12.82 -3.75 -3.97
N LEU A 250 -12.09 -2.81 -4.57
CA LEU A 250 -12.50 -2.16 -5.81
C LEU A 250 -11.37 -2.15 -6.84
N ALA A 251 -11.78 -2.29 -8.09
CA ALA A 251 -11.03 -1.88 -9.28
C ALA A 251 -11.84 -0.79 -10.01
N VAL A 252 -11.21 0.32 -10.28
CA VAL A 252 -11.84 1.52 -10.83
C VAL A 252 -11.06 1.97 -12.07
N ASN A 253 -11.75 2.36 -13.12
CA ASN A 253 -11.11 2.95 -14.29
C ASN A 253 -10.41 4.26 -13.90
N LYS A 254 -9.10 4.32 -14.08
CA LYS A 254 -8.28 5.45 -13.64
C LYS A 254 -8.64 6.78 -14.31
N ASN A 255 -9.23 6.73 -15.51
CA ASN A 255 -9.54 7.93 -16.29
C ASN A 255 -10.95 8.46 -16.03
N THR A 256 -11.91 7.58 -15.68
CA THR A 256 -13.33 7.95 -15.57
C THR A 256 -13.91 7.85 -14.17
N GLY A 257 -13.27 7.12 -13.25
CA GLY A 257 -13.85 6.82 -11.93
C GLY A 257 -14.89 5.70 -11.94
N GLU A 258 -15.21 5.12 -13.11
CA GLU A 258 -16.20 4.04 -13.21
C GLU A 258 -15.67 2.73 -12.62
N ILE A 259 -16.52 2.01 -11.90
CA ILE A 259 -16.17 0.72 -11.29
C ILE A 259 -16.00 -0.34 -12.38
N VAL A 260 -14.83 -0.99 -12.41
CA VAL A 260 -14.53 -2.12 -13.31
C VAL A 260 -15.03 -3.42 -12.70
N TRP A 261 -14.75 -3.62 -11.42
CA TRP A 261 -15.28 -4.72 -10.61
C TRP A 261 -15.23 -4.37 -9.12
N GLU A 262 -16.07 -5.04 -8.35
CA GLU A 262 -16.12 -4.95 -6.89
C GLU A 262 -16.14 -6.35 -6.28
N ASP A 263 -15.66 -6.48 -5.04
CA ASP A 263 -15.62 -7.74 -4.31
C ASP A 263 -15.93 -7.54 -2.83
N THR A 264 -16.77 -8.44 -2.29
CA THR A 264 -17.25 -8.42 -0.91
C THR A 264 -16.77 -9.64 -0.10
N SER A 265 -15.79 -10.38 -0.61
CA SER A 265 -15.31 -11.63 -0.01
C SER A 265 -15.07 -11.58 1.51
N PRO A 266 -14.44 -10.55 2.09
CA PRO A 266 -14.22 -10.48 3.53
C PRO A 266 -15.51 -10.54 4.36
N SER A 267 -16.62 -10.00 3.85
CA SER A 267 -17.92 -10.01 4.54
C SER A 267 -18.72 -11.28 4.31
N LEU A 268 -18.59 -11.89 3.15
CA LEU A 268 -19.47 -12.96 2.68
C LEU A 268 -18.87 -14.36 2.81
N ASP A 269 -17.54 -14.46 2.90
CA ASP A 269 -16.90 -15.77 3.01
C ASP A 269 -17.17 -16.36 4.39
N SER A 270 -17.75 -17.54 4.41
CA SER A 270 -18.36 -18.18 5.59
C SER A 270 -17.30 -18.76 6.53
N LEU A 271 -16.54 -17.94 7.22
CA LEU A 271 -15.71 -18.38 8.34
C LEU A 271 -16.46 -18.33 9.67
N SER A 272 -17.47 -17.48 9.76
CA SER A 272 -18.36 -17.36 10.90
C SER A 272 -19.66 -18.13 10.69
N PRO A 273 -20.23 -18.76 11.71
CA PRO A 273 -21.60 -19.27 11.68
C PRO A 273 -22.64 -18.15 11.49
N GLU A 274 -22.25 -16.91 11.71
CA GLU A 274 -23.01 -15.70 11.42
C GLU A 274 -22.50 -15.13 10.08
N PRO A 275 -23.15 -15.40 8.94
CA PRO A 275 -22.76 -14.78 7.68
C PRO A 275 -22.85 -13.26 7.86
N PHE A 276 -21.86 -12.55 7.30
CA PHE A 276 -21.77 -11.08 7.28
C PHE A 276 -20.99 -10.39 8.41
N ASN A 277 -20.45 -11.10 9.39
CA ASN A 277 -19.66 -10.49 10.49
C ASN A 277 -18.20 -10.92 10.49
N ASN A 278 -17.58 -11.16 9.33
CA ASN A 278 -16.21 -11.65 9.27
C ASN A 278 -15.16 -10.52 9.40
N ILE A 279 -15.53 -9.29 9.08
CA ILE A 279 -14.65 -8.13 9.26
C ILE A 279 -14.48 -7.88 10.76
N LEU A 280 -13.23 -7.90 11.23
CA LEU A 280 -12.90 -7.83 12.66
C LEU A 280 -12.81 -6.40 13.18
N HIS A 281 -12.42 -5.46 12.31
CA HIS A 281 -12.19 -4.08 12.66
C HIS A 281 -12.31 -3.17 11.42
N GLY A 282 -11.39 -2.20 11.21
CA GLY A 282 -11.27 -1.48 9.95
C GLY A 282 -10.48 -2.27 8.90
N GLN A 283 -10.64 -1.92 7.63
CA GLN A 283 -9.87 -2.48 6.53
C GLN A 283 -8.90 -1.41 6.03
N TRP A 284 -7.77 -1.25 6.73
CA TRP A 284 -6.83 -0.13 6.55
C TRP A 284 -5.61 -0.46 5.70
N SER A 285 -5.53 -1.66 5.18
CA SER A 285 -4.43 -2.10 4.33
C SER A 285 -4.53 -1.56 2.90
N SER A 286 -3.49 -1.77 2.12
CA SER A 286 -3.40 -1.35 0.73
C SER A 286 -3.11 -2.54 -0.20
N PRO A 287 -3.58 -2.53 -1.46
CA PRO A 287 -3.32 -3.62 -2.39
C PRO A 287 -1.91 -3.58 -2.97
N ALA A 288 -1.44 -4.74 -3.44
CA ALA A 288 -0.25 -4.89 -4.27
C ALA A 288 -0.56 -5.70 -5.53
N ILE A 289 0.30 -5.63 -6.54
CA ILE A 289 0.14 -6.36 -7.80
C ILE A 289 1.40 -7.15 -8.12
N GLY A 290 1.21 -8.39 -8.58
CA GLY A 290 2.27 -9.22 -9.11
C GLY A 290 1.93 -9.80 -10.47
N ILE A 291 2.94 -9.99 -11.30
CA ILE A 291 2.78 -10.65 -12.59
C ILE A 291 3.24 -12.10 -12.45
N VAL A 292 2.29 -13.03 -12.47
CA VAL A 292 2.54 -14.46 -12.32
C VAL A 292 2.17 -15.18 -13.63
N ASN A 293 3.16 -15.81 -14.27
CA ASN A 293 2.97 -16.50 -15.56
C ASN A 293 2.30 -15.60 -16.62
N GLY A 294 2.65 -14.31 -16.66
CA GLY A 294 2.11 -13.34 -17.61
C GLY A 294 0.69 -12.83 -17.28
N ARG A 295 0.12 -13.19 -16.13
CA ARG A 295 -1.18 -12.72 -15.64
C ARG A 295 -0.99 -11.81 -14.44
N ALA A 296 -1.59 -10.64 -14.46
CA ALA A 296 -1.60 -9.74 -13.32
C ALA A 296 -2.56 -10.27 -12.24
N GLN A 297 -2.04 -10.43 -11.04
CA GLN A 297 -2.81 -10.74 -9.84
C GLN A 297 -2.76 -9.52 -8.92
N VAL A 298 -3.91 -9.11 -8.41
CA VAL A 298 -3.99 -8.12 -7.34
C VAL A 298 -4.18 -8.85 -6.00
N TYR A 299 -3.38 -8.47 -5.02
CA TYR A 299 -3.40 -9.04 -3.67
C TYR A 299 -4.15 -8.08 -2.76
N MET A 300 -5.33 -8.51 -2.32
CA MET A 300 -6.28 -7.73 -1.52
C MET A 300 -6.28 -8.25 -0.07
N PRO A 301 -5.74 -7.49 0.88
CA PRO A 301 -5.73 -7.87 2.29
C PRO A 301 -7.08 -7.57 2.95
N GLY A 302 -7.67 -8.59 3.56
CA GLY A 302 -9.00 -8.50 4.15
C GLY A 302 -9.00 -8.13 5.65
N GLY A 303 -10.03 -7.41 6.06
CA GLY A 303 -10.32 -7.14 7.47
C GLY A 303 -10.76 -8.36 8.28
N ASP A 304 -10.93 -9.49 7.61
CA ASP A 304 -11.20 -10.82 8.20
C ASP A 304 -9.91 -11.64 8.46
N GLY A 305 -8.76 -11.08 8.08
CA GLY A 305 -7.44 -11.71 8.24
C GLY A 305 -7.05 -12.67 7.12
N TRP A 306 -7.78 -12.68 6.00
CA TRP A 306 -7.43 -13.40 4.79
C TRP A 306 -6.77 -12.49 3.76
N LEU A 307 -5.81 -13.04 3.04
CA LEU A 307 -5.29 -12.44 1.81
C LEU A 307 -5.99 -13.08 0.61
N TYR A 308 -6.55 -12.25 -0.26
CA TYR A 308 -7.21 -12.64 -1.49
C TYR A 308 -6.37 -12.26 -2.70
N ALA A 309 -6.07 -13.22 -3.56
CA ALA A 309 -5.46 -12.95 -4.86
C ALA A 309 -6.53 -13.06 -5.94
N LEU A 310 -6.79 -11.95 -6.60
CA LEU A 310 -7.80 -11.84 -7.65
C LEU A 310 -7.11 -11.56 -8.99
N ASP A 311 -7.75 -11.95 -10.08
CA ASP A 311 -7.34 -11.48 -11.41
C ASP A 311 -7.53 -9.97 -11.50
N ALA A 312 -6.48 -9.22 -11.77
CA ALA A 312 -6.52 -7.77 -11.77
C ALA A 312 -7.54 -7.20 -12.78
N ARG A 313 -7.77 -7.89 -13.90
CA ARG A 313 -8.68 -7.44 -14.95
C ARG A 313 -10.15 -7.76 -14.67
N THR A 314 -10.45 -8.89 -14.03
CA THR A 314 -11.83 -9.40 -13.91
C THR A 314 -12.36 -9.48 -12.49
N GLY A 315 -11.50 -9.39 -11.47
CA GLY A 315 -11.88 -9.63 -10.08
C GLY A 315 -12.07 -11.11 -9.73
N GLU A 316 -11.90 -12.05 -10.69
CA GLU A 316 -12.09 -13.47 -10.41
C GLU A 316 -11.08 -13.98 -9.38
N PRO A 317 -11.53 -14.74 -8.36
CA PRO A 317 -10.65 -15.33 -7.37
C PRO A 317 -9.64 -16.30 -7.99
N ILE A 318 -8.36 -16.16 -7.64
CA ILE A 318 -7.28 -17.07 -8.04
C ILE A 318 -6.91 -17.97 -6.88
N TRP A 319 -6.58 -17.36 -5.73
CA TRP A 319 -6.30 -18.06 -4.49
C TRP A 319 -6.60 -17.16 -3.27
N LYS A 320 -6.71 -17.80 -2.12
CA LYS A 320 -6.80 -17.11 -0.83
C LYS A 320 -5.94 -17.80 0.23
N PHE A 321 -5.51 -17.06 1.24
CA PHE A 321 -4.65 -17.55 2.32
C PHE A 321 -5.08 -16.94 3.67
N ASP A 322 -5.35 -17.79 4.65
CA ASP A 322 -5.62 -17.39 6.03
C ASP A 322 -4.29 -17.12 6.75
N LEU A 323 -4.04 -15.85 7.15
CA LEU A 323 -2.84 -15.47 7.88
C LEU A 323 -2.93 -15.75 9.38
N ASN A 324 -4.14 -16.02 9.88
CA ASN A 324 -4.31 -16.33 11.28
C ASN A 324 -4.15 -17.83 11.57
N PRO A 325 -3.66 -18.19 12.74
CA PRO A 325 -3.69 -19.57 13.21
C PRO A 325 -5.09 -20.15 13.17
N LYS A 326 -5.24 -21.42 12.80
CA LYS A 326 -6.55 -22.08 12.64
C LYS A 326 -7.37 -22.15 13.91
N ASP A 327 -6.71 -22.18 15.05
CA ASP A 327 -7.31 -22.16 16.39
C ASP A 327 -7.54 -20.74 16.92
N SER A 328 -7.23 -19.70 16.12
CA SER A 328 -7.56 -18.32 16.46
C SER A 328 -9.08 -18.15 16.62
N LYS A 329 -9.46 -17.40 17.64
CA LYS A 329 -10.85 -17.15 17.95
C LYS A 329 -11.29 -15.85 17.31
N TRP A 330 -12.32 -15.94 16.49
CA TRP A 330 -13.04 -14.77 16.00
C TRP A 330 -13.98 -14.28 17.12
N GLU A 331 -13.84 -13.05 17.56
CA GLU A 331 -14.71 -12.40 18.53
C GLU A 331 -14.63 -10.90 18.32
N LEU A 332 -15.76 -10.28 17.98
CA LEU A 332 -15.83 -8.83 17.84
C LEU A 332 -15.52 -8.11 19.16
N GLY A 333 -15.12 -6.85 19.07
CA GLY A 333 -14.72 -6.05 20.21
C GLY A 333 -13.30 -6.31 20.68
N GLY A 334 -12.44 -6.89 19.83
CA GLY A 334 -11.02 -7.09 20.10
C GLY A 334 -10.71 -8.11 21.21
N ARG A 335 -11.69 -8.94 21.60
CA ARG A 335 -11.51 -9.97 22.64
C ARG A 335 -11.06 -11.31 22.12
N GLY A 336 -11.13 -11.50 20.81
CA GLY A 336 -10.64 -12.69 20.13
C GLY A 336 -9.11 -12.69 19.97
N THR A 337 -8.60 -13.76 19.34
CA THR A 337 -7.18 -13.89 18.98
C THR A 337 -6.95 -13.85 17.48
N ARG A 338 -8.01 -13.69 16.69
CA ARG A 338 -7.94 -13.49 15.24
C ARG A 338 -7.73 -12.01 14.94
N ASN A 339 -6.90 -11.71 13.96
CA ASN A 339 -6.49 -10.36 13.61
C ASN A 339 -6.85 -9.99 12.18
N ALA A 340 -7.24 -8.74 11.96
CA ALA A 340 -7.33 -8.13 10.64
C ALA A 340 -5.94 -7.90 10.04
N ILE A 341 -5.86 -7.78 8.71
CA ILE A 341 -4.61 -7.41 8.04
C ILE A 341 -4.56 -5.89 7.91
N ILE A 342 -3.50 -5.27 8.43
CA ILE A 342 -3.25 -3.83 8.29
C ILE A 342 -2.03 -3.58 7.41
N SER A 343 -1.00 -4.42 7.49
CA SER A 343 0.19 -4.30 6.65
C SER A 343 -0.11 -4.51 5.17
N THR A 344 0.69 -3.93 4.30
CA THR A 344 0.54 -4.05 2.84
C THR A 344 1.29 -5.26 2.31
N PRO A 345 0.70 -6.10 1.42
CA PRO A 345 1.41 -7.22 0.81
C PRO A 345 2.56 -6.76 -0.09
N VAL A 346 3.61 -7.56 -0.13
CA VAL A 346 4.79 -7.32 -0.99
C VAL A 346 4.99 -8.49 -1.93
N PHE A 347 4.99 -8.23 -3.24
CA PHE A 347 5.25 -9.24 -4.26
C PHE A 347 6.70 -9.23 -4.71
N VAL A 348 7.38 -10.38 -4.52
CA VAL A 348 8.76 -10.61 -4.97
C VAL A 348 8.92 -12.09 -5.38
N ASP A 349 9.57 -12.34 -6.52
CA ASP A 349 9.95 -13.69 -6.98
C ASP A 349 8.79 -14.71 -6.93
N ASN A 350 7.67 -14.38 -7.58
CA ASN A 350 6.46 -15.20 -7.58
C ASN A 350 5.95 -15.59 -6.17
N SER A 351 6.25 -14.79 -5.19
CA SER A 351 5.74 -14.97 -3.83
C SER A 351 5.24 -13.65 -3.24
N VAL A 352 4.33 -13.76 -2.29
CA VAL A 352 3.82 -12.63 -1.52
C VAL A 352 4.30 -12.75 -0.09
N LEU A 353 4.87 -11.66 0.45
CA LEU A 353 5.18 -11.52 1.86
C LEU A 353 4.12 -10.65 2.50
N LEU A 354 3.60 -11.09 3.63
CA LEU A 354 2.57 -10.34 4.36
C LEU A 354 2.59 -10.74 5.83
N ALA A 355 2.40 -9.75 6.69
CA ALA A 355 2.28 -9.94 8.13
C ALA A 355 0.86 -9.66 8.62
N VAL A 356 0.50 -10.27 9.74
CA VAL A 356 -0.73 -10.03 10.48
C VAL A 356 -0.42 -9.94 11.97
N GLY A 357 -1.17 -9.13 12.68
CA GLY A 357 -1.07 -8.97 14.13
C GLY A 357 -2.18 -8.06 14.64
N GLN A 358 -2.32 -7.94 15.95
CA GLN A 358 -3.34 -7.06 16.54
C GLN A 358 -3.12 -5.61 16.11
N ASP A 359 -4.22 -4.89 15.89
CA ASP A 359 -4.18 -3.47 15.65
C ASP A 359 -3.74 -2.67 16.91
N PRO A 360 -3.37 -1.40 16.76
CA PRO A 360 -2.89 -0.59 17.86
C PRO A 360 -3.87 -0.42 19.03
N GLU A 361 -5.17 -0.55 18.81
CA GLU A 361 -6.19 -0.37 19.84
C GLU A 361 -6.32 -1.59 20.78
N HIS A 362 -5.86 -2.77 20.35
CA HIS A 362 -6.05 -4.04 21.05
C HIS A 362 -4.81 -4.54 21.81
N GLY A 363 -3.82 -3.69 22.04
CA GLY A 363 -2.64 -3.98 22.84
C GLY A 363 -1.52 -4.70 22.11
N GLU A 364 -0.55 -5.22 22.86
CA GLU A 364 0.54 -6.02 22.33
C GLU A 364 0.05 -7.44 22.06
N GLY A 365 0.34 -7.95 20.88
CA GLY A 365 -0.05 -9.30 20.49
C GLY A 365 1.03 -9.99 19.68
N VAL A 366 0.87 -11.31 19.59
CA VAL A 366 1.70 -12.12 18.70
C VAL A 366 1.43 -11.74 17.25
N GLY A 367 2.48 -11.59 16.46
CA GLY A 367 2.42 -11.38 15.02
C GLY A 367 2.84 -12.62 14.25
N HIS A 368 2.44 -12.67 12.99
CA HIS A 368 2.77 -13.73 12.06
C HIS A 368 3.16 -13.13 10.72
N LEU A 369 4.35 -13.48 10.22
CA LEU A 369 4.84 -13.10 8.91
C LEU A 369 4.94 -14.34 8.03
N TYR A 370 4.35 -14.27 6.85
CA TYR A 370 4.34 -15.37 5.90
C TYR A 370 5.02 -14.98 4.59
N ARG A 371 5.64 -15.97 3.95
CA ARG A 371 5.95 -15.95 2.53
C ARG A 371 5.09 -17.00 1.83
N ILE A 372 4.32 -16.57 0.83
CA ILE A 372 3.26 -17.35 0.19
C ILE A 372 3.58 -17.52 -1.30
N ASP A 373 3.46 -18.72 -1.83
CA ASP A 373 3.64 -19.03 -3.26
C ASP A 373 2.46 -18.50 -4.08
N ALA A 374 2.69 -17.45 -4.84
CA ALA A 374 1.69 -16.77 -5.68
C ALA A 374 1.27 -17.59 -6.92
N THR A 375 1.94 -18.69 -7.24
CA THR A 375 1.63 -19.53 -8.39
C THR A 375 0.52 -20.54 -8.14
N LYS A 376 0.11 -20.71 -6.91
CA LYS A 376 -0.94 -21.61 -6.44
C LYS A 376 -2.35 -21.13 -6.82
N LYS A 377 -3.36 -21.99 -6.56
CA LYS A 377 -4.78 -21.70 -6.82
C LYS A 377 -5.67 -22.26 -5.74
N GLY A 378 -6.82 -21.62 -5.53
CA GLY A 378 -7.82 -22.04 -4.54
C GLY A 378 -7.44 -21.65 -3.12
N ASP A 379 -7.91 -22.39 -2.11
CA ASP A 379 -7.48 -22.18 -0.73
C ASP A 379 -6.07 -22.74 -0.55
N VAL A 380 -5.12 -21.84 -0.29
CA VAL A 380 -3.69 -22.17 -0.14
C VAL A 380 -3.20 -21.95 1.29
N SER A 381 -4.12 -21.83 2.24
CA SER A 381 -3.83 -21.72 3.68
C SER A 381 -3.02 -22.93 4.18
N PRO A 382 -2.24 -22.79 5.26
CA PRO A 382 -1.46 -23.92 5.80
C PRO A 382 -2.34 -25.07 6.32
N ILE A 383 -3.50 -24.72 6.86
CA ILE A 383 -4.47 -25.67 7.43
C ILE A 383 -5.76 -25.57 6.64
N ALA A 384 -6.28 -26.69 6.17
CA ALA A 384 -7.54 -26.77 5.45
C ALA A 384 -8.76 -26.55 6.37
N THR A 385 -9.94 -26.40 5.77
CA THR A 385 -11.19 -26.16 6.51
C THR A 385 -11.57 -27.28 7.47
N ASP A 386 -11.12 -28.51 7.22
CA ASP A 386 -11.30 -29.67 8.10
C ASP A 386 -10.32 -29.74 9.27
N GLY A 387 -9.44 -28.74 9.41
CA GLY A 387 -8.43 -28.65 10.46
C GLY A 387 -7.18 -29.50 10.22
N GLN A 388 -7.05 -30.14 9.06
CA GLN A 388 -5.87 -30.92 8.69
C GLN A 388 -4.85 -30.07 7.91
N PRO A 389 -3.57 -30.47 7.88
CA PRO A 389 -2.59 -29.83 7.00
C PRO A 389 -3.08 -29.79 5.56
N ASN A 390 -3.04 -28.61 4.96
CA ASN A 390 -3.54 -28.44 3.59
C ASN A 390 -2.49 -28.95 2.57
N PRO A 391 -2.77 -30.00 1.79
CA PRO A 391 -1.84 -30.49 0.79
C PRO A 391 -1.59 -29.49 -0.35
N ASN A 392 -2.49 -28.51 -0.52
CA ASN A 392 -2.35 -27.40 -1.47
C ASN A 392 -1.71 -26.15 -0.85
N SER A 393 -1.18 -26.23 0.36
CA SER A 393 -0.62 -25.06 1.04
C SER A 393 0.36 -24.28 0.16
N GLY A 394 0.20 -22.97 0.14
CA GLY A 394 1.11 -22.01 -0.48
C GLY A 394 2.17 -21.47 0.49
N GLN A 395 2.15 -21.86 1.75
CA GLN A 395 3.13 -21.41 2.72
C GLN A 395 4.52 -21.91 2.33
N ILE A 396 5.42 -20.97 1.97
CA ILE A 396 6.83 -21.27 1.75
C ILE A 396 7.52 -21.34 3.11
N TRP A 397 7.29 -20.33 3.96
CA TRP A 397 7.71 -20.31 5.36
C TRP A 397 6.80 -19.38 6.17
N HIS A 398 6.88 -19.55 7.50
CA HIS A 398 6.23 -18.73 8.51
C HIS A 398 7.25 -18.30 9.56
N ALA A 399 7.24 -17.03 9.95
CA ALA A 399 8.00 -16.49 11.07
C ALA A 399 7.02 -15.76 11.99
N GLY A 400 7.12 -16.04 13.30
CA GLY A 400 6.22 -15.47 14.30
C GLY A 400 5.74 -16.52 15.30
N GLY A 401 4.77 -16.16 16.11
CA GLY A 401 4.33 -17.00 17.22
C GLY A 401 5.09 -16.70 18.52
N VAL A 402 4.95 -17.62 19.46
CA VAL A 402 5.54 -17.54 20.79
C VAL A 402 6.52 -18.70 20.96
N ASP A 403 7.66 -18.45 21.60
CA ASP A 403 8.70 -19.40 21.92
C ASP A 403 9.37 -20.14 20.74
N GLU A 404 10.41 -20.92 21.01
CA GLU A 404 11.22 -21.58 19.98
C GLU A 404 10.48 -22.70 19.23
N ASP A 405 9.47 -23.30 19.84
CA ASP A 405 8.67 -24.37 19.26
C ASP A 405 7.54 -23.87 18.34
N GLY A 406 7.41 -22.52 18.19
CA GLY A 406 6.45 -21.92 17.25
C GLY A 406 5.00 -22.05 17.68
N SER A 407 4.71 -22.06 18.99
CA SER A 407 3.35 -21.96 19.51
C SER A 407 2.67 -20.71 18.95
N ILE A 408 1.64 -20.90 18.16
CA ILE A 408 1.04 -19.88 17.30
C ILE A 408 0.06 -18.99 18.09
N THR A 409 -0.45 -19.45 19.22
CA THR A 409 -1.53 -18.83 19.97
C THR A 409 -1.20 -18.49 21.42
N GLY A 410 0.05 -18.65 21.86
CA GLY A 410 0.44 -18.34 23.23
C GLY A 410 0.37 -16.84 23.52
N GLN A 411 -0.29 -16.48 24.63
CA GLN A 411 -0.25 -15.10 25.17
C GLN A 411 0.84 -14.94 26.26
N LYS A 412 1.63 -15.96 26.50
CA LYS A 412 2.68 -15.96 27.53
C LYS A 412 3.93 -16.61 26.96
N GLY A 413 4.97 -15.84 26.85
CA GLY A 413 6.28 -16.25 26.34
C GLY A 413 6.96 -15.11 25.61
N GLU A 414 8.11 -15.40 25.06
CA GLU A 414 8.84 -14.45 24.23
C GLU A 414 8.28 -14.47 22.81
N TYR A 415 7.72 -13.33 22.34
CA TYR A 415 7.23 -13.23 20.98
C TYR A 415 8.41 -13.23 20.00
N ARG A 416 8.33 -14.09 18.99
CA ARG A 416 9.33 -14.14 17.90
C ARG A 416 9.11 -13.07 16.85
N PHE A 417 7.89 -12.62 16.71
CA PHE A 417 7.46 -11.49 15.90
C PHE A 417 6.20 -10.96 16.54
N ARG A 418 6.08 -9.65 16.63
CA ARG A 418 4.96 -8.98 17.29
C ARG A 418 4.00 -8.41 16.27
N ARG A 419 2.88 -7.87 16.73
CA ARG A 419 1.92 -7.17 15.87
C ARG A 419 2.64 -6.14 15.00
N THR A 420 2.16 -5.97 13.77
CA THR A 420 2.71 -5.01 12.83
C THR A 420 1.66 -4.42 11.91
N ILE A 421 1.86 -3.17 11.56
CA ILE A 421 1.15 -2.46 10.50
C ILE A 421 2.07 -2.13 9.33
N SER A 422 3.36 -2.40 9.49
CA SER A 422 4.41 -2.03 8.54
C SER A 422 4.49 -3.00 7.37
N THR A 423 4.90 -2.48 6.23
CA THR A 423 5.22 -3.24 5.02
C THR A 423 6.67 -3.70 5.09
N VAL A 424 6.96 -4.90 4.63
CA VAL A 424 8.34 -5.42 4.62
C VAL A 424 9.14 -4.90 3.43
N ALA A 425 10.47 -4.93 3.53
CA ALA A 425 11.37 -4.73 2.40
C ALA A 425 12.16 -6.03 2.12
N VAL A 426 12.29 -6.38 0.84
CA VAL A 426 13.03 -7.58 0.40
C VAL A 426 14.17 -7.17 -0.52
N HIS A 427 15.41 -7.42 -0.10
CA HIS A 427 16.60 -7.04 -0.88
C HIS A 427 17.73 -8.05 -0.65
N ASP A 428 18.41 -8.44 -1.74
CA ASP A 428 19.59 -9.33 -1.73
C ASP A 428 19.40 -10.62 -0.89
N GLY A 429 18.20 -11.22 -1.00
CA GLY A 429 17.88 -12.45 -0.29
C GLY A 429 17.61 -12.28 1.21
N LEU A 430 17.39 -11.05 1.67
CA LEU A 430 17.02 -10.69 3.03
C LEU A 430 15.63 -10.04 3.06
N VAL A 431 14.95 -10.20 4.18
CA VAL A 431 13.67 -9.56 4.50
C VAL A 431 13.86 -8.68 5.72
N TYR A 432 13.50 -7.43 5.62
CA TYR A 432 13.49 -6.48 6.72
C TYR A 432 12.04 -6.22 7.10
N ALA A 433 11.66 -6.65 8.28
CA ALA A 433 10.27 -6.63 8.76
C ALA A 433 10.21 -5.96 10.15
N PRO A 434 9.69 -4.73 10.26
CA PRO A 434 9.49 -4.12 11.56
C PRO A 434 8.21 -4.63 12.20
N ASP A 435 8.19 -4.64 13.52
CA ASP A 435 6.97 -4.76 14.30
C ASP A 435 6.63 -3.46 15.04
N LEU A 436 5.39 -3.29 15.44
CA LEU A 436 4.89 -2.04 16.03
C LEU A 436 5.50 -1.75 17.40
N THR A 437 6.07 -2.74 18.07
CA THR A 437 6.70 -2.55 19.40
C THR A 437 8.12 -2.01 19.31
N GLY A 438 8.66 -1.84 18.10
CA GLY A 438 9.95 -1.21 17.87
C GLY A 438 11.07 -2.14 17.41
N TYR A 439 10.78 -3.40 17.11
CA TYR A 439 11.82 -4.32 16.63
C TYR A 439 11.85 -4.38 15.10
N LEU A 440 13.02 -4.19 14.52
CA LEU A 440 13.30 -4.49 13.11
C LEU A 440 13.97 -5.87 13.01
N HIS A 441 13.32 -6.80 12.33
CA HIS A 441 13.82 -8.15 12.13
C HIS A 441 14.46 -8.29 10.74
N CYS A 442 15.65 -8.90 10.68
CA CYS A 442 16.28 -9.32 9.42
C CYS A 442 16.20 -10.84 9.29
N LEU A 443 15.51 -11.29 8.23
CA LEU A 443 15.32 -12.71 7.98
C LEU A 443 15.89 -13.14 6.61
N ASP A 444 16.22 -14.42 6.51
CA ASP A 444 16.56 -15.04 5.22
C ASP A 444 15.31 -15.18 4.35
N PHE A 445 15.35 -14.62 3.14
CA PHE A 445 14.21 -14.63 2.22
C PHE A 445 13.74 -16.03 1.84
N LYS A 446 14.67 -17.01 1.72
CA LYS A 446 14.33 -18.37 1.29
C LYS A 446 13.72 -19.19 2.41
N THR A 447 14.18 -19.02 3.64
CA THR A 447 13.88 -19.92 4.76
C THR A 447 13.08 -19.28 5.89
N GLY A 448 12.99 -17.94 5.95
CA GLY A 448 12.38 -17.22 7.07
C GLY A 448 13.24 -17.23 8.36
N LYS A 449 14.47 -17.78 8.30
CA LYS A 449 15.37 -17.80 9.46
C LYS A 449 15.81 -16.39 9.81
N ARG A 450 15.62 -15.97 11.08
CA ARG A 450 16.11 -14.69 11.58
C ARG A 450 17.61 -14.70 11.71
N TYR A 451 18.27 -13.66 11.19
CA TYR A 451 19.69 -13.39 11.37
C TYR A 451 19.91 -12.52 12.60
N TRP A 452 19.15 -11.43 12.72
CA TRP A 452 19.22 -10.49 13.83
C TRP A 452 17.87 -9.76 14.02
N GLU A 453 17.72 -9.12 15.14
CA GLU A 453 16.69 -8.12 15.43
C GLU A 453 17.37 -6.91 16.09
N HIS A 454 16.89 -5.73 15.75
CA HIS A 454 17.31 -4.45 16.28
C HIS A 454 16.16 -3.79 17.02
N ASP A 455 16.40 -3.36 18.26
CA ASP A 455 15.42 -2.64 19.09
C ASP A 455 15.61 -1.13 18.89
N THR A 456 14.63 -0.45 18.31
CA THR A 456 14.62 1.02 18.14
C THR A 456 14.26 1.75 19.42
N LEU A 457 13.86 1.02 20.48
CA LEU A 457 13.43 1.53 21.79
C LEU A 457 12.12 2.34 21.76
N ALA A 458 11.50 2.53 20.60
CA ALA A 458 10.24 3.23 20.39
C ALA A 458 9.36 2.51 19.38
N ALA A 459 8.05 2.78 19.37
CA ALA A 459 7.12 2.15 18.44
C ALA A 459 7.41 2.52 16.97
N VAL A 460 7.27 1.56 16.06
CA VAL A 460 7.46 1.73 14.62
C VAL A 460 6.14 1.65 13.87
N TRP A 461 5.72 2.76 13.29
CA TRP A 461 4.52 2.87 12.46
C TRP A 461 4.82 2.82 10.96
N GLY A 462 5.96 3.38 10.57
CA GLY A 462 6.45 3.40 9.20
C GLY A 462 6.98 2.05 8.71
N SER A 463 7.41 2.02 7.48
CA SER A 463 8.03 0.85 6.85
C SER A 463 9.52 1.09 6.59
N PRO A 464 10.35 0.07 6.47
CA PRO A 464 11.76 0.26 6.16
C PRO A 464 11.95 0.65 4.70
N MET A 465 12.84 1.59 4.42
CA MET A 465 13.34 1.87 3.06
C MET A 465 14.73 1.24 2.91
N VAL A 466 14.88 0.37 1.92
CA VAL A 466 16.20 -0.19 1.58
C VAL A 466 16.76 0.51 0.36
N VAL A 467 17.96 1.07 0.48
CA VAL A 467 18.62 1.80 -0.60
C VAL A 467 20.15 1.74 -0.42
N ASP A 468 20.89 1.51 -1.51
CA ASP A 468 22.36 1.59 -1.55
C ASP A 468 23.04 0.87 -0.36
N GLY A 469 22.61 -0.35 -0.07
CA GLY A 469 23.14 -1.15 1.04
C GLY A 469 22.79 -0.66 2.45
N LYS A 470 21.76 0.17 2.59
CA LYS A 470 21.28 0.73 3.85
C LYS A 470 19.81 0.40 4.05
N VAL A 471 19.41 0.25 5.31
CA VAL A 471 18.00 0.14 5.76
C VAL A 471 17.71 1.36 6.62
N MET A 472 16.73 2.16 6.25
CA MET A 472 16.30 3.36 6.97
C MET A 472 14.92 3.11 7.56
N LEU A 473 14.73 3.44 8.83
CA LEU A 473 13.47 3.22 9.56
C LEU A 473 13.25 4.35 10.57
N GLY A 474 12.08 4.98 10.53
CA GLY A 474 11.68 5.99 11.51
C GLY A 474 10.85 5.39 12.64
N ASP A 475 10.89 6.01 13.81
CA ASP A 475 10.15 5.58 14.98
C ASP A 475 9.33 6.73 15.64
N GLU A 476 8.61 6.39 16.72
CA GLU A 476 7.69 7.31 17.40
C GLU A 476 8.41 8.36 18.26
N ASP A 477 9.65 8.13 18.67
CA ASP A 477 10.47 9.12 19.40
C ASP A 477 11.13 10.14 18.45
N GLY A 478 11.06 9.89 17.12
CA GLY A 478 11.60 10.77 16.09
C GLY A 478 12.98 10.39 15.62
N ASP A 479 13.46 9.21 15.98
CA ASP A 479 14.72 8.70 15.48
C ASP A 479 14.56 8.10 14.08
N LEU A 480 15.41 8.49 13.16
CA LEU A 480 15.64 7.80 11.90
C LEU A 480 16.87 6.91 12.05
N VAL A 481 16.63 5.63 12.28
CA VAL A 481 17.69 4.64 12.42
C VAL A 481 18.13 4.17 11.03
N ILE A 482 19.43 4.17 10.79
CA ILE A 482 20.06 3.76 9.52
C ILE A 482 21.01 2.59 9.81
N LEU A 483 20.67 1.41 9.30
CA LEU A 483 21.50 0.21 9.45
C LEU A 483 22.11 -0.22 8.11
N ALA A 484 23.20 -0.96 8.16
CA ALA A 484 23.72 -1.65 6.98
C ALA A 484 22.76 -2.77 6.56
N ALA A 485 22.42 -2.84 5.29
CA ALA A 485 21.70 -3.99 4.75
C ALA A 485 22.64 -5.20 4.69
N GLY A 486 22.36 -6.22 5.52
CA GLY A 486 23.23 -7.40 5.63
C GLY A 486 22.78 -8.39 6.68
N LYS A 487 23.54 -9.51 6.77
CA LYS A 487 23.28 -10.61 7.71
C LYS A 487 23.80 -10.35 9.13
N GLU A 488 24.53 -9.27 9.30
CA GLU A 488 25.06 -8.83 10.60
C GLU A 488 24.40 -7.51 10.96
N GLU A 489 23.94 -7.38 12.18
CA GLU A 489 23.41 -6.13 12.70
C GLU A 489 24.52 -5.09 12.78
N LYS A 490 24.30 -3.94 12.14
CA LYS A 490 25.23 -2.83 12.19
C LYS A 490 24.51 -1.51 12.01
N VAL A 491 24.39 -0.73 13.07
CA VAL A 491 23.93 0.65 13.02
C VAL A 491 25.00 1.51 12.36
N LEU A 492 24.63 2.29 11.35
CA LEU A 492 25.48 3.24 10.64
C LEU A 492 25.31 4.67 11.18
N ALA A 493 24.06 5.04 11.48
CA ALA A 493 23.71 6.35 12.04
C ALA A 493 22.32 6.29 12.70
N GLU A 494 22.09 7.21 13.62
CA GLU A 494 20.79 7.56 14.18
C GLU A 494 20.65 9.08 14.03
N LYS A 495 19.49 9.55 13.55
CA LYS A 495 19.22 10.95 13.25
C LYS A 495 17.94 11.37 13.94
N LEU A 496 18.04 12.25 14.93
CA LEU A 496 16.90 12.71 15.72
C LEU A 496 16.19 13.87 15.01
N PHE A 497 14.91 13.70 14.72
CA PHE A 497 14.00 14.70 14.19
C PHE A 497 13.21 15.37 15.32
N ASN A 498 12.47 16.43 15.00
CA ASN A 498 11.79 17.25 16.01
C ASN A 498 10.54 16.59 16.61
N SER A 499 10.02 15.56 15.97
CA SER A 499 8.87 14.78 16.44
C SER A 499 8.78 13.42 15.76
N SER A 500 7.83 12.60 16.20
CA SER A 500 7.62 11.22 15.72
C SER A 500 7.63 11.08 14.20
N ILE A 501 8.27 10.04 13.69
CA ILE A 501 8.30 9.66 12.27
C ILE A 501 7.34 8.49 12.08
N TYR A 502 6.09 8.79 11.66
CA TYR A 502 5.08 7.77 11.37
C TYR A 502 5.13 7.29 9.92
N SER A 503 5.81 8.00 9.05
CA SER A 503 5.93 7.70 7.62
C SER A 503 7.18 6.88 7.29
N THR A 504 7.22 6.36 6.07
CA THR A 504 8.41 5.72 5.50
C THR A 504 9.29 6.77 4.84
N PRO A 505 10.60 6.81 5.12
CA PRO A 505 11.53 7.67 4.38
C PRO A 505 11.48 7.37 2.88
N THR A 506 11.53 8.39 2.05
CA THR A 506 11.45 8.27 0.59
C THR A 506 12.68 8.86 -0.06
N ILE A 507 13.27 8.15 -1.03
CA ILE A 507 14.36 8.67 -1.85
C ILE A 507 13.90 8.80 -3.29
N ALA A 508 14.07 10.00 -3.85
CA ALA A 508 13.78 10.28 -5.25
C ALA A 508 14.73 11.37 -5.76
N ASN A 509 15.17 11.25 -7.01
CA ASN A 509 15.95 12.27 -7.72
C ASN A 509 17.19 12.78 -6.95
N GLY A 510 17.82 11.93 -6.12
CA GLY A 510 18.99 12.28 -5.31
C GLY A 510 18.66 13.06 -4.02
N VAL A 511 17.41 13.04 -3.59
CA VAL A 511 16.93 13.71 -2.38
C VAL A 511 16.30 12.66 -1.45
N LEU A 512 16.61 12.72 -0.16
CA LEU A 512 15.92 11.99 0.90
C LEU A 512 14.80 12.88 1.47
N PHE A 513 13.59 12.39 1.40
CA PHE A 513 12.42 13.01 2.00
C PHE A 513 12.03 12.26 3.26
N VAL A 514 11.92 12.98 4.38
CA VAL A 514 11.45 12.46 5.66
C VAL A 514 10.30 13.34 6.13
N THR A 515 9.21 12.74 6.56
CA THR A 515 8.13 13.47 7.24
C THR A 515 8.13 13.08 8.72
N ASP A 516 8.22 14.06 9.59
CA ASP A 516 7.80 13.91 10.97
C ASP A 516 6.30 14.28 11.11
N ARG A 517 5.76 14.34 12.32
CA ARG A 517 4.34 14.65 12.53
C ARG A 517 3.86 15.91 11.81
N SER A 518 4.70 16.91 11.68
CA SER A 518 4.31 18.29 11.30
C SER A 518 5.16 18.93 10.22
N GLN A 519 6.21 18.27 9.78
CA GLN A 519 7.14 18.82 8.79
C GLN A 519 7.60 17.76 7.78
N LEU A 520 7.83 18.23 6.57
CA LEU A 520 8.53 17.52 5.51
C LEU A 520 9.94 18.11 5.37
N TYR A 521 10.92 17.24 5.40
CA TYR A 521 12.34 17.59 5.21
C TYR A 521 12.86 16.99 3.91
N ALA A 522 13.66 17.75 3.18
CA ALA A 522 14.38 17.30 2.00
C ALA A 522 15.89 17.43 2.23
N PHE A 523 16.60 16.32 2.27
CA PHE A 523 18.05 16.28 2.45
C PHE A 523 18.75 15.85 1.17
N LYS A 524 19.89 16.46 0.90
CA LYS A 524 20.77 16.04 -0.19
C LYS A 524 21.39 14.68 0.11
N THR A 525 21.32 13.75 -0.84
CA THR A 525 21.91 12.40 -0.71
C THR A 525 23.13 12.16 -1.59
N GLN A 526 23.50 13.13 -2.42
CA GLN A 526 24.65 13.03 -3.35
C GLN A 526 25.48 14.32 -3.36
#